data_b61d992fb3b32d80839b65525cfac6ef
#
_entry.id   b61d992fb3b32d80839b65525cfac6ef
#
_cell.length_a   1.000
_cell.length_b   1.000
_cell.length_c   1.000
_cell.angle_alpha   90.00
_cell.angle_beta   90.00
_cell.angle_gamma   90.00
#
_symmetry.space_group_name_H-M   'P 1'
#
loop_
_entity.id
_entity.type
_entity.pdbx_description
1 polymer ?
#
loop_
_entity_poly.entity_id
_entity_poly.type
_entity_poly.pdbx_seq_one_letter_code
_entity_poly.pdbx_strand_id
1 'polypeptide(L)'
;MVCLFGVGIGSGCGCTNYRNEEDAYDIEAKYGYSPDEMFNVTFFNTRVEQFYQFYKKDMISNLGTMDEGLYCLKRLEDAGKLKCIITRDIFSLARRAGCQNVYELHGSVYKNTCPHCGREYPLEYIRDSKGAPVCEDCGSVIRPGVSMVGEIVDNGLISQAAEEV
;
A
#
# COMPACT_ATOMS: atom_id res chain seq x y z
N MET A 1 -21.51 12.92 2.17
CA MET A 1 -21.11 11.74 2.96
C MET A 1 -19.62 11.54 2.76
N VAL A 2 -18.88 11.24 3.82
CA VAL A 2 -17.48 10.79 3.76
C VAL A 2 -17.47 9.29 4.07
N CYS A 3 -16.66 8.51 3.36
CA CYS A 3 -16.49 7.09 3.61
C CYS A 3 -15.11 6.84 4.22
N LEU A 4 -15.07 6.18 5.38
CA LEU A 4 -13.84 5.78 6.05
C LEU A 4 -13.74 4.26 6.09
N PHE A 5 -12.67 3.69 5.56
CA PHE A 5 -12.41 2.26 5.66
C PHE A 5 -10.93 1.91 5.86
N GLY A 6 -10.70 0.76 6.44
CA GLY A 6 -9.38 0.22 6.73
C GLY A 6 -9.00 -0.96 5.84
N VAL A 7 -8.01 -1.72 6.29
CA VAL A 7 -7.44 -2.88 5.59
C VAL A 7 -8.43 -4.02 5.37
N GLY A 8 -9.52 -4.10 6.15
CA GLY A 8 -10.53 -5.16 6.02
C GLY A 8 -11.22 -5.22 4.66
N ILE A 9 -11.32 -4.09 3.95
CA ILE A 9 -11.86 -4.08 2.58
C ILE A 9 -10.94 -4.86 1.62
N GLY A 10 -9.63 -4.79 1.83
CA GLY A 10 -8.65 -5.55 1.06
C GLY A 10 -8.85 -7.05 1.21
N SER A 11 -9.13 -7.54 2.42
CA SER A 11 -9.43 -8.97 2.64
C SER A 11 -10.67 -9.42 1.87
N GLY A 12 -11.74 -8.60 1.86
CA GLY A 12 -12.94 -8.86 1.06
C GLY A 12 -12.67 -8.92 -0.45
N CYS A 13 -11.68 -8.15 -0.92
CA CYS A 13 -11.23 -8.15 -2.31
C CYS A 13 -10.16 -9.22 -2.61
N GLY A 14 -9.78 -10.06 -1.63
CA GLY A 14 -8.76 -11.10 -1.78
C GLY A 14 -7.32 -10.60 -1.72
N CYS A 15 -7.07 -9.36 -1.27
CA CYS A 15 -5.72 -8.90 -0.99
C CYS A 15 -5.14 -9.64 0.24
N THR A 16 -3.84 -9.85 0.25
CA THR A 16 -3.16 -10.40 1.43
C THR A 16 -3.33 -9.47 2.63
N ASN A 17 -3.84 -10.01 3.72
CA ASN A 17 -3.94 -9.30 4.99
C ASN A 17 -2.95 -9.88 6.00
N TYR A 18 -1.69 -9.44 5.93
CA TYR A 18 -0.62 -9.90 6.81
C TYR A 18 -0.87 -9.66 8.32
N ARG A 19 -1.95 -8.98 8.69
CA ARG A 19 -2.40 -8.81 10.09
C ARG A 19 -3.46 -9.82 10.50
N ASN A 20 -3.93 -10.67 9.58
CA ASN A 20 -4.70 -11.86 9.92
C ASN A 20 -3.77 -12.92 10.55
N GLU A 21 -4.22 -13.60 11.59
CA GLU A 21 -3.40 -14.56 12.35
C GLU A 21 -2.85 -15.70 11.46
N GLU A 22 -3.66 -16.23 10.54
CA GLU A 22 -3.25 -17.30 9.64
C GLU A 22 -2.14 -16.83 8.68
N ASP A 23 -2.37 -15.70 7.98
CA ASP A 23 -1.38 -15.13 7.04
C ASP A 23 -0.09 -14.74 7.78
N ALA A 24 -0.20 -14.17 8.99
CA ALA A 24 0.93 -13.78 9.81
C ALA A 24 1.78 -14.97 10.23
N TYR A 25 1.14 -16.08 10.64
CA TYR A 25 1.83 -17.32 11.02
C TYR A 25 2.60 -17.91 9.84
N ASP A 26 1.98 -17.98 8.67
CA ASP A 26 2.61 -18.51 7.46
C ASP A 26 3.83 -17.69 7.04
N ILE A 27 3.74 -16.37 7.14
CA ILE A 27 4.85 -15.46 6.85
C ILE A 27 5.98 -15.66 7.86
N GLU A 28 5.67 -15.73 9.16
CA GLU A 28 6.67 -15.94 10.19
C GLU A 28 7.36 -17.30 10.05
N ALA A 29 6.61 -18.36 9.76
CA ALA A 29 7.15 -19.70 9.49
C ALA A 29 8.07 -19.72 8.27
N LYS A 30 7.76 -18.92 7.23
CA LYS A 30 8.52 -18.85 5.97
C LYS A 30 9.79 -18.02 6.06
N TYR A 31 9.77 -16.91 6.79
CA TYR A 31 10.87 -15.93 6.81
C TYR A 31 11.61 -15.84 8.14
N GLY A 32 11.06 -16.40 9.22
CA GLY A 32 11.64 -16.32 10.56
C GLY A 32 11.44 -14.96 11.26
N TYR A 33 10.57 -14.12 10.72
CA TYR A 33 10.22 -12.79 11.23
C TYR A 33 8.73 -12.57 11.08
N SER A 34 8.14 -11.90 12.07
CA SER A 34 6.72 -11.49 11.95
C SER A 34 6.52 -10.48 10.81
N PRO A 35 5.32 -10.40 10.22
CA PRO A 35 5.02 -9.42 9.18
C PRO A 35 5.27 -7.97 9.61
N ASP A 36 4.96 -7.61 10.85
CA ASP A 36 5.19 -6.26 11.38
C ASP A 36 6.69 -5.95 11.56
N GLU A 37 7.52 -6.95 11.89
CA GLU A 37 8.98 -6.80 11.89
C GLU A 37 9.52 -6.62 10.47
N MET A 38 9.03 -7.40 9.51
CA MET A 38 9.46 -7.30 8.11
C MET A 38 8.99 -6.01 7.45
N PHE A 39 7.76 -5.57 7.76
CA PHE A 39 7.19 -4.32 7.23
C PHE A 39 7.55 -3.11 8.11
N ASN A 40 8.80 -3.04 8.54
CA ASN A 40 9.34 -1.98 9.40
C ASN A 40 10.47 -1.24 8.68
N VAL A 41 10.58 0.07 8.90
CA VAL A 41 11.59 0.93 8.27
C VAL A 41 13.02 0.50 8.61
N THR A 42 13.26 0.01 9.84
CA THR A 42 14.57 -0.48 10.26
C THR A 42 14.93 -1.77 9.52
N PHE A 43 13.97 -2.67 9.35
CA PHE A 43 14.18 -3.90 8.57
C PHE A 43 14.47 -3.57 7.10
N PHE A 44 13.68 -2.67 6.50
CA PHE A 44 13.92 -2.18 5.14
C PHE A 44 15.34 -1.64 4.97
N ASN A 45 15.80 -0.80 5.89
CA ASN A 45 17.12 -0.16 5.79
C ASN A 45 18.30 -1.13 6.02
N THR A 46 18.11 -2.19 6.81
CA THR A 46 19.19 -3.13 7.18
C THR A 46 19.17 -4.43 6.39
N ARG A 47 18.02 -4.83 5.85
CA ARG A 47 17.78 -6.13 5.20
C ARG A 47 16.94 -6.00 3.93
N VAL A 48 17.32 -5.07 3.08
CA VAL A 48 16.54 -4.65 1.91
C VAL A 48 16.19 -5.80 0.95
N GLU A 49 17.10 -6.76 0.75
CA GLU A 49 16.84 -7.92 -0.11
C GLU A 49 15.76 -8.83 0.47
N GLN A 50 15.80 -9.11 1.78
CA GLN A 50 14.79 -9.91 2.46
C GLN A 50 13.44 -9.19 2.50
N PHE A 51 13.45 -7.85 2.73
CA PHE A 51 12.25 -7.03 2.63
C PHE A 51 11.59 -7.17 1.25
N TYR A 52 12.35 -7.03 0.16
CA TYR A 52 11.79 -7.14 -1.18
C TYR A 52 11.37 -8.55 -1.57
N GLN A 53 11.99 -9.59 -1.02
CA GLN A 53 11.49 -10.96 -1.18
C GLN A 53 10.09 -11.13 -0.60
N PHE A 54 9.87 -10.69 0.63
CA PHE A 54 8.57 -10.67 1.29
C PHE A 54 7.59 -9.75 0.56
N TYR A 55 7.97 -8.50 0.31
CA TYR A 55 7.11 -7.50 -0.30
C TYR A 55 6.56 -7.95 -1.65
N LYS A 56 7.42 -8.52 -2.50
CA LYS A 56 7.01 -9.00 -3.83
C LYS A 56 6.18 -10.28 -3.80
N LYS A 57 6.56 -11.23 -2.95
CA LYS A 57 5.94 -12.56 -2.95
C LYS A 57 4.64 -12.63 -2.15
N ASP A 58 4.57 -11.91 -1.05
CA ASP A 58 3.48 -12.06 -0.09
C ASP A 58 2.61 -10.79 0.03
N MET A 59 3.13 -9.60 -0.30
CA MET A 59 2.31 -8.39 -0.24
C MET A 59 1.71 -8.00 -1.59
N ILE A 60 2.53 -7.83 -2.63
CA ILE A 60 2.06 -7.33 -3.93
C ILE A 60 1.81 -8.41 -4.98
N SER A 61 1.99 -9.68 -4.65
CA SER A 61 1.66 -10.80 -5.52
C SER A 61 0.16 -10.92 -5.77
N ASN A 62 -0.65 -10.57 -4.80
CA ASN A 62 -2.11 -10.55 -4.91
C ASN A 62 -2.66 -9.17 -4.56
N LEU A 63 -2.99 -8.41 -5.60
CA LEU A 63 -3.53 -7.05 -5.49
C LEU A 63 -5.06 -7.03 -5.31
N GLY A 64 -5.67 -8.20 -5.19
CA GLY A 64 -7.10 -8.36 -5.07
C GLY A 64 -7.89 -7.98 -6.34
N THR A 65 -9.16 -8.29 -6.32
CA THR A 65 -10.13 -7.94 -7.36
C THR A 65 -11.16 -6.97 -6.81
N MET A 66 -11.65 -6.07 -7.66
CA MET A 66 -12.69 -5.12 -7.24
C MET A 66 -14.00 -5.85 -7.01
N ASP A 67 -14.64 -5.55 -5.89
CA ASP A 67 -15.97 -6.04 -5.59
C ASP A 67 -17.07 -5.02 -5.93
N GLU A 68 -18.32 -5.44 -5.87
CA GLU A 68 -19.46 -4.58 -6.17
C GLU A 68 -19.59 -3.41 -5.19
N GLY A 69 -19.13 -3.57 -3.94
CA GLY A 69 -19.14 -2.51 -2.93
C GLY A 69 -18.28 -1.32 -3.33
N LEU A 70 -17.09 -1.58 -3.88
CA LEU A 70 -16.20 -0.53 -4.38
C LEU A 70 -16.78 0.21 -5.59
N TYR A 71 -17.42 -0.51 -6.51
CA TYR A 71 -18.12 0.12 -7.63
C TYR A 71 -19.36 0.91 -7.16
N CYS A 72 -20.02 0.51 -6.07
CA CYS A 72 -21.07 1.31 -5.45
C CYS A 72 -20.54 2.64 -4.91
N LEU A 73 -19.34 2.67 -4.29
CA LEU A 73 -18.71 3.91 -3.85
C LEU A 73 -18.46 4.85 -5.03
N LYS A 74 -17.99 4.32 -6.17
CA LYS A 74 -17.84 5.11 -7.39
C LYS A 74 -19.14 5.70 -7.88
N ARG A 75 -20.22 4.91 -7.93
CA ARG A 75 -21.55 5.42 -8.31
C ARG A 75 -22.07 6.51 -7.37
N LEU A 76 -21.80 6.40 -6.06
CA LEU A 76 -22.13 7.44 -5.09
C LEU A 76 -21.32 8.72 -5.28
N GLU A 77 -20.06 8.61 -5.64
CA GLU A 77 -19.20 9.76 -5.98
C GLU A 77 -19.75 10.47 -7.23
N ASP A 78 -20.02 9.73 -8.31
CA ASP A 78 -20.58 10.28 -9.55
C ASP A 78 -21.95 10.94 -9.37
N ALA A 79 -22.76 10.44 -8.45
CA ALA A 79 -24.04 11.03 -8.08
C ALA A 79 -23.91 12.24 -7.13
N GLY A 80 -22.68 12.66 -6.78
CA GLY A 80 -22.42 13.76 -5.85
C GLY A 80 -22.85 13.48 -4.40
N LYS A 81 -23.07 12.21 -4.04
CA LYS A 81 -23.45 11.78 -2.68
C LYS A 81 -22.27 11.44 -1.79
N LEU A 82 -21.14 11.04 -2.38
CA LEU A 82 -19.90 10.77 -1.70
C LEU A 82 -18.90 11.92 -1.97
N LYS A 83 -18.50 12.62 -0.91
CA LYS A 83 -17.57 13.75 -0.98
C LYS A 83 -16.13 13.28 -1.16
N CYS A 84 -15.73 12.32 -0.31
CA CYS A 84 -14.41 11.71 -0.39
C CYS A 84 -14.38 10.35 0.31
N ILE A 85 -13.30 9.63 0.07
CA ILE A 85 -12.94 8.38 0.74
C ILE A 85 -11.62 8.61 1.49
N ILE A 86 -11.58 8.21 2.75
CA ILE A 86 -10.38 8.21 3.59
C ILE A 86 -10.04 6.75 3.89
N THR A 87 -8.85 6.31 3.53
CA THR A 87 -8.50 4.89 3.66
C THR A 87 -7.08 4.66 4.16
N ARG A 88 -6.90 3.53 4.86
CA ARG A 88 -5.58 2.96 5.17
C ARG A 88 -5.23 1.77 4.27
N ASP A 89 -6.03 1.51 3.24
CA ASP A 89 -5.70 0.54 2.20
C ASP A 89 -4.49 1.02 1.39
N ILE A 90 -3.55 0.12 1.16
CA ILE A 90 -2.33 0.39 0.38
C ILE A 90 -2.42 -0.11 -1.07
N PHE A 91 -3.46 -0.88 -1.40
CA PHE A 91 -3.67 -1.46 -2.74
C PHE A 91 -4.46 -0.54 -3.69
N SER A 92 -4.75 0.68 -3.23
CA SER A 92 -5.50 1.70 -4.00
C SER A 92 -6.86 1.20 -4.52
N LEU A 93 -7.54 0.36 -3.76
CA LEU A 93 -8.78 -0.31 -4.21
C LEU A 93 -9.85 0.68 -4.65
N ALA A 94 -10.07 1.77 -3.91
CA ALA A 94 -11.03 2.81 -4.28
C ALA A 94 -10.64 3.53 -5.59
N ARG A 95 -9.36 3.87 -5.76
CA ARG A 95 -8.87 4.49 -7.00
C ARG A 95 -8.97 3.53 -8.19
N ARG A 96 -8.67 2.26 -7.99
CA ARG A 96 -8.81 1.22 -9.02
C ARG A 96 -10.27 1.01 -9.42
N ALA A 97 -11.21 1.20 -8.50
CA ALA A 97 -12.65 1.21 -8.81
C ALA A 97 -13.10 2.50 -9.53
N GLY A 98 -12.21 3.49 -9.71
CA GLY A 98 -12.47 4.72 -10.45
C GLY A 98 -12.76 5.95 -9.58
N CYS A 99 -12.76 5.83 -8.23
CA CYS A 99 -12.96 6.98 -7.34
C CYS A 99 -11.81 7.97 -7.46
N GLN A 100 -12.13 9.27 -7.47
CA GLN A 100 -11.17 10.35 -7.66
C GLN A 100 -10.74 10.99 -6.34
N ASN A 101 -11.70 11.24 -5.45
CA ASN A 101 -11.47 11.93 -4.18
C ASN A 101 -11.11 10.93 -3.08
N VAL A 102 -9.87 10.44 -3.09
CA VAL A 102 -9.38 9.40 -2.16
C VAL A 102 -8.13 9.86 -1.43
N TYR A 103 -8.19 9.84 -0.10
CA TYR A 103 -7.07 10.10 0.81
C TYR A 103 -6.47 8.75 1.28
N GLU A 104 -5.34 8.36 0.71
CA GLU A 104 -4.62 7.12 1.02
C GLU A 104 -3.61 7.39 2.14
N LEU A 105 -4.04 7.29 3.42
CA LEU A 105 -3.24 7.70 4.58
C LEU A 105 -1.94 6.92 4.77
N HIS A 106 -1.86 5.70 4.25
CA HIS A 106 -0.66 4.86 4.30
C HIS A 106 0.04 4.71 2.94
N GLY A 107 -0.27 5.61 2.01
CA GLY A 107 0.31 5.58 0.67
C GLY A 107 -0.25 4.48 -0.21
N SER A 108 0.52 4.08 -1.23
CA SER A 108 0.07 3.14 -2.25
C SER A 108 1.23 2.33 -2.81
N VAL A 109 1.00 1.03 -3.05
CA VAL A 109 1.95 0.13 -3.73
C VAL A 109 2.25 0.56 -5.17
N TYR A 110 1.40 1.41 -5.75
CA TYR A 110 1.57 1.95 -7.11
C TYR A 110 2.48 3.18 -7.17
N LYS A 111 2.83 3.78 -6.03
CA LYS A 111 3.67 4.97 -5.94
C LYS A 111 5.03 4.58 -5.38
N ASN A 112 6.00 4.35 -6.25
CA ASN A 112 7.34 3.94 -5.83
C ASN A 112 8.34 4.99 -6.31
N THR A 113 9.22 5.45 -5.43
CA THR A 113 10.13 6.56 -5.74
C THR A 113 11.57 6.24 -5.38
N CYS A 114 12.49 6.79 -6.14
CA CYS A 114 13.89 6.82 -5.75
C CYS A 114 14.08 7.90 -4.67
N PRO A 115 14.54 7.56 -3.46
CA PRO A 115 14.71 8.52 -2.38
C PRO A 115 15.85 9.53 -2.65
N HIS A 116 16.74 9.24 -3.61
CA HIS A 116 17.88 10.10 -3.94
C HIS A 116 17.55 11.13 -5.04
N CYS A 117 16.94 10.69 -6.16
CA CYS A 117 16.70 11.58 -7.30
C CYS A 117 15.21 11.90 -7.53
N GLY A 118 14.28 11.30 -6.77
CA GLY A 118 12.85 11.55 -6.89
C GLY A 118 12.16 10.88 -8.08
N ARG A 119 12.90 10.11 -8.90
CA ARG A 119 12.28 9.41 -10.05
C ARG A 119 11.23 8.42 -9.57
N GLU A 120 10.09 8.43 -10.22
CA GLU A 120 8.97 7.53 -9.94
C GLU A 120 9.05 6.26 -10.79
N TYR A 121 8.59 5.16 -10.20
CA TYR A 121 8.59 3.84 -10.82
C TYR A 121 7.22 3.16 -10.67
N PRO A 122 6.70 2.53 -11.73
CA PRO A 122 5.45 1.78 -11.64
C PRO A 122 5.63 0.51 -10.80
N LEU A 123 4.50 -0.04 -10.33
CA LEU A 123 4.48 -1.27 -9.53
C LEU A 123 5.16 -2.44 -10.26
N GLU A 124 4.95 -2.55 -11.57
CA GLU A 124 5.51 -3.61 -12.43
C GLU A 124 7.05 -3.62 -12.36
N TYR A 125 7.68 -2.45 -12.34
CA TYR A 125 9.13 -2.35 -12.21
C TYR A 125 9.62 -2.97 -10.88
N ILE A 126 8.90 -2.70 -9.80
CA ILE A 126 9.22 -3.27 -8.49
C ILE A 126 9.01 -4.79 -8.50
N ARG A 127 7.85 -5.24 -8.99
CA ARG A 127 7.45 -6.65 -9.00
C ARG A 127 8.41 -7.51 -9.82
N ASP A 128 8.80 -7.02 -11.00
CA ASP A 128 9.54 -7.81 -12.00
C ASP A 128 11.07 -7.72 -11.82
N SER A 129 11.55 -6.89 -10.90
CA SER A 129 12.98 -6.78 -10.56
C SER A 129 13.52 -8.10 -9.96
N LYS A 130 14.77 -8.46 -10.24
CA LYS A 130 15.42 -9.70 -9.75
C LYS A 130 15.92 -9.60 -8.33
N GLY A 131 15.87 -8.65 -7.60
CA GLY A 131 16.32 -8.43 -6.23
C GLY A 131 15.66 -7.18 -5.68
N ALA A 132 16.32 -6.45 -4.83
CA ALA A 132 15.89 -5.11 -4.47
C ALA A 132 15.91 -4.22 -5.72
N PRO A 133 14.80 -3.55 -6.08
CA PRO A 133 14.76 -2.69 -7.26
C PRO A 133 15.68 -1.48 -7.07
N VAL A 134 16.44 -1.14 -8.08
CA VAL A 134 17.38 -0.01 -8.08
C VAL A 134 16.98 1.03 -9.12
N CYS A 135 17.25 2.28 -8.82
CA CYS A 135 17.02 3.40 -9.73
C CYS A 135 17.95 3.32 -10.94
N GLU A 136 17.39 3.43 -12.14
CA GLU A 136 18.15 3.41 -13.39
C GLU A 136 19.08 4.62 -13.55
N ASP A 137 18.74 5.77 -12.94
CA ASP A 137 19.51 7.00 -13.07
C ASP A 137 20.67 7.10 -12.07
N CYS A 138 20.48 6.65 -10.83
CA CYS A 138 21.47 6.87 -9.77
C CYS A 138 21.87 5.61 -9.00
N GLY A 139 21.29 4.44 -9.31
CA GLY A 139 21.61 3.17 -8.67
C GLY A 139 21.12 3.02 -7.22
N SER A 140 20.44 4.01 -6.65
CA SER A 140 19.87 3.90 -5.30
C SER A 140 18.72 2.94 -5.25
N VAL A 141 18.55 2.23 -4.14
CA VAL A 141 17.39 1.36 -3.94
C VAL A 141 16.09 2.18 -3.98
N ILE A 142 15.13 1.73 -4.77
CA ILE A 142 13.82 2.37 -4.87
C ILE A 142 13.04 2.06 -3.60
N ARG A 143 12.30 3.04 -3.12
CA ARG A 143 11.45 2.89 -1.94
C ARG A 143 10.00 2.67 -2.35
N PRO A 144 9.29 1.66 -1.75
CA PRO A 144 7.85 1.53 -1.94
C PRO A 144 7.12 2.76 -1.38
N GLY A 145 6.09 3.21 -2.06
CA GLY A 145 5.29 4.37 -1.66
C GLY A 145 4.26 4.08 -0.58
N VAL A 146 4.58 3.16 0.33
CA VAL A 146 3.73 2.78 1.46
C VAL A 146 4.41 3.11 2.78
N SER A 147 3.63 3.54 3.76
CA SER A 147 4.14 3.84 5.11
C SER A 147 4.44 2.54 5.85
N MET A 148 5.68 2.39 6.30
CA MET A 148 6.14 1.25 7.08
C MET A 148 5.97 1.50 8.58
N VAL A 149 5.94 0.43 9.37
CA VAL A 149 5.97 0.53 10.84
C VAL A 149 7.24 1.29 11.26
N GLY A 150 7.10 2.22 12.20
CA GLY A 150 8.19 3.09 12.66
C GLY A 150 8.36 4.39 11.87
N GLU A 151 7.52 4.65 10.87
CA GLU A 151 7.52 5.91 10.14
C GLU A 151 6.43 6.87 10.62
N ILE A 152 6.71 8.14 10.44
CA ILE A 152 5.73 9.19 10.70
C ILE A 152 4.80 9.26 9.50
N VAL A 153 3.50 9.12 9.72
CA VAL A 153 2.47 9.34 8.70
C VAL A 153 2.47 10.83 8.33
N ASP A 154 2.20 11.14 7.07
CA ASP A 154 2.12 12.53 6.59
C ASP A 154 0.99 13.29 7.32
N ASN A 155 1.38 14.14 8.25
CA ASN A 155 0.46 14.96 9.03
C ASN A 155 -0.33 15.95 8.16
N GLY A 156 0.23 16.40 7.04
CA GLY A 156 -0.45 17.27 6.09
C GLY A 156 -1.63 16.54 5.43
N LEU A 157 -1.41 15.30 5.00
CA LEU A 157 -2.46 14.45 4.43
C LEU A 157 -3.56 14.13 5.45
N ILE A 158 -3.17 13.84 6.71
CA ILE A 158 -4.14 13.60 7.79
C ILE A 158 -4.98 14.84 8.05
N SER A 159 -4.35 16.03 8.13
CA SER A 159 -5.07 17.29 8.34
C SER A 159 -6.05 17.58 7.21
N GLN A 160 -5.63 17.43 5.96
CA GLN A 160 -6.51 17.59 4.80
C GLN A 160 -7.70 16.62 4.84
N ALA A 161 -7.44 15.34 5.17
CA ALA A 161 -8.51 14.35 5.30
C ALA A 161 -9.47 14.68 6.45
N ALA A 162 -8.98 15.23 7.55
CA ALA A 162 -9.79 15.65 8.70
C ALA A 162 -10.69 16.85 8.39
N GLU A 163 -10.26 17.79 7.54
CA GLU A 163 -11.05 18.92 7.10
C GLU A 163 -12.25 18.51 6.22
N GLU A 164 -12.23 17.31 5.66
CA GLU A 164 -13.32 16.77 4.84
C GLU A 164 -14.47 16.18 5.67
N VAL A 165 -14.22 15.84 6.95
CA VAL A 165 -15.18 15.21 7.86
C VAL A 165 -16.03 16.25 8.56
#